data_054b50976427b3139241f0a3724ba7c2
#
_entry.id   054b50976427b3139241f0a3724ba7c2
#
_cell.length_a   1.000
_cell.length_b   1.000
_cell.length_c   1.000
_cell.angle_alpha   90.00
_cell.angle_beta   90.00
_cell.angle_gamma   90.00
#
_symmetry.space_group_name_H-M   'P 1'
#
loop_
_entity.id
_entity.type
_entity.pdbx_description
1 polymer ?
#
loop_
_entity_poly.entity_id
_entity_poly.type
_entity_poly.pdbx_seq_one_letter_code
_entity_poly.pdbx_strand_id
1 'polypeptide(L)'
;MRKFLINISYTVLPVWLFFVGMAVYLWAIDDNSGDLMRLGLIDSGPEYTDSICSHLLPEVYYTGQDDDSLLRLDTCGVLVIGDSFSHGGGVGKQGDYVNYLAHESGRKVVVFTPQDPSLSSPMQIAFDLLNLGRIDSTNVKNLVVEEVERYLVDRHCGFTTKHTSIPRVEKTEETQAATPEKSPSPLLRVKDFLFYHLFGANPILKAQLSRPVFGGVQPDVLYFYNEDVKMGFDVSPKSRQLILDCYRQVIDAARQRGVNLILLVACDKYDILQDYIVDNPYPAKTLNEDLMQWMAPDLDRFVFSKQVLSPYIEQGVKDVYLFNDTHWSPASSQLISAEIIKKLQ
;
A
#
# COMPACT_ATOMS: atom_id res chain seq x y z
N MET A 1 23.76 7.52 -50.53
CA MET A 1 23.64 6.64 -49.33
C MET A 1 24.53 7.09 -48.18
N ARG A 2 25.86 7.24 -48.30
CA ARG A 2 26.78 7.64 -47.20
C ARG A 2 26.40 8.99 -46.54
N LYS A 3 26.11 10.04 -47.31
CA LYS A 3 25.68 11.36 -46.79
C LYS A 3 24.35 11.29 -46.05
N PHE A 4 23.43 10.47 -46.52
CA PHE A 4 22.12 10.24 -45.87
C PHE A 4 22.27 9.54 -44.50
N LEU A 5 23.12 8.49 -44.43
CA LEU A 5 23.43 7.81 -43.18
C LEU A 5 24.11 8.73 -42.16
N ILE A 6 25.06 9.56 -42.64
CA ILE A 6 25.74 10.55 -41.80
C ILE A 6 24.73 11.56 -41.23
N ASN A 7 23.84 12.12 -42.06
CA ASN A 7 22.85 13.08 -41.60
C ASN A 7 21.85 12.47 -40.61
N ILE A 8 21.38 11.22 -40.85
CA ILE A 8 20.53 10.50 -39.90
C ILE A 8 21.29 10.27 -38.57
N SER A 9 22.58 9.87 -38.64
CA SER A 9 23.35 9.66 -37.41
C SER A 9 23.49 10.94 -36.59
N TYR A 10 23.66 12.11 -37.21
CA TYR A 10 23.74 13.38 -36.52
C TYR A 10 22.41 13.78 -35.84
N THR A 11 21.28 13.27 -36.30
CA THR A 11 19.98 13.57 -35.73
C THR A 11 19.55 12.50 -34.70
N VAL A 12 19.69 11.23 -35.07
CA VAL A 12 19.21 10.11 -34.25
C VAL A 12 20.14 9.84 -33.05
N LEU A 13 21.46 9.98 -33.22
CA LEU A 13 22.43 9.67 -32.16
C LEU A 13 22.29 10.62 -30.94
N PRO A 14 22.16 11.96 -31.09
CA PRO A 14 21.94 12.83 -29.95
C PRO A 14 20.61 12.55 -29.22
N VAL A 15 19.54 12.27 -29.97
CA VAL A 15 18.23 11.91 -29.39
C VAL A 15 18.34 10.60 -28.61
N TRP A 16 18.99 9.59 -29.19
CA TRP A 16 19.21 8.32 -28.52
C TRP A 16 20.08 8.47 -27.26
N LEU A 17 21.18 9.24 -27.33
CA LEU A 17 22.04 9.52 -26.18
C LEU A 17 21.31 10.29 -25.08
N PHE A 18 20.42 11.21 -25.44
CA PHE A 18 19.57 11.91 -24.50
C PHE A 18 18.66 10.93 -23.73
N PHE A 19 17.94 10.03 -24.43
CA PHE A 19 17.06 9.05 -23.80
C PHE A 19 17.85 8.04 -22.94
N VAL A 20 19.02 7.59 -23.39
CA VAL A 20 19.88 6.70 -22.59
C VAL A 20 20.40 7.43 -21.36
N GLY A 21 20.87 8.68 -21.50
CA GLY A 21 21.31 9.51 -20.37
C GLY A 21 20.21 9.74 -19.35
N MET A 22 18.99 10.05 -19.81
CA MET A 22 17.83 10.17 -18.95
C MET A 22 17.47 8.87 -18.26
N ALA A 23 17.50 7.73 -18.96
CA ALA A 23 17.22 6.43 -18.37
C ALA A 23 18.24 6.06 -17.29
N VAL A 24 19.53 6.34 -17.53
CA VAL A 24 20.60 6.14 -16.54
C VAL A 24 20.44 7.07 -15.35
N TYR A 25 20.11 8.34 -15.58
CA TYR A 25 19.85 9.31 -14.52
C TYR A 25 18.69 8.88 -13.62
N LEU A 26 17.57 8.51 -14.20
CA LEU A 26 16.39 8.05 -13.46
C LEU A 26 16.66 6.72 -12.74
N TRP A 27 17.43 5.84 -13.35
CA TRP A 27 17.86 4.59 -12.71
C TRP A 27 18.78 4.84 -11.50
N ALA A 28 19.71 5.77 -11.62
CA ALA A 28 20.64 6.10 -10.51
C ALA A 28 19.93 6.77 -9.32
N ILE A 29 18.78 7.45 -9.55
CA ILE A 29 17.96 8.05 -8.49
C ILE A 29 17.09 7.00 -7.80
N ASP A 30 16.78 5.90 -8.46
CA ASP A 30 15.79 4.91 -8.05
C ASP A 30 16.23 4.00 -6.89
N ASP A 31 17.53 3.78 -6.72
CA ASP A 31 18.06 2.76 -5.81
C ASP A 31 17.88 3.05 -4.31
N ASN A 32 17.50 4.29 -3.93
CA ASN A 32 17.35 4.69 -2.53
C ASN A 32 16.14 5.58 -2.24
N SER A 33 15.17 5.64 -3.12
CA SER A 33 14.08 6.60 -3.01
C SER A 33 12.73 5.91 -2.89
N GLY A 34 11.86 6.39 -2.02
CA GLY A 34 10.48 5.95 -1.89
C GLY A 34 9.67 6.10 -3.19
N ASP A 35 8.45 5.62 -3.19
CA ASP A 35 7.58 5.57 -4.38
C ASP A 35 7.29 6.96 -4.99
N LEU A 36 7.28 8.02 -4.18
CA LEU A 36 7.14 9.41 -4.65
C LEU A 36 8.39 9.93 -5.38
N MET A 37 9.56 9.33 -5.14
CA MET A 37 10.83 9.71 -5.77
C MET A 37 11.08 9.00 -7.09
N ARG A 38 10.47 7.84 -7.30
CA ARG A 38 10.66 6.99 -8.50
C ARG A 38 10.43 7.70 -9.83
N LEU A 39 9.75 8.82 -9.82
CA LEU A 39 9.50 9.64 -11.01
C LEU A 39 10.56 10.73 -11.23
N GLY A 40 11.56 10.85 -10.36
CA GLY A 40 12.59 11.90 -10.45
C GLY A 40 12.03 13.31 -10.29
N LEU A 41 10.88 13.47 -9.64
CA LEU A 41 10.16 14.74 -9.53
C LEU A 41 10.52 15.52 -8.26
N ILE A 42 11.23 14.91 -7.33
CA ILE A 42 11.64 15.51 -6.06
C ILE A 42 13.16 15.67 -6.08
N ASP A 43 13.65 16.90 -5.95
CA ASP A 43 15.06 17.24 -6.12
C ASP A 43 15.98 16.70 -5.01
N SER A 44 15.45 16.37 -3.84
CA SER A 44 16.19 15.74 -2.75
C SER A 44 15.22 15.14 -1.74
N GLY A 45 15.25 13.81 -1.58
CA GLY A 45 14.60 13.16 -0.46
C GLY A 45 15.55 13.10 0.74
N PRO A 46 15.06 13.21 1.97
CA PRO A 46 15.87 12.85 3.11
C PRO A 46 16.19 11.37 3.03
N GLU A 47 17.42 11.02 3.30
CA GLU A 47 17.79 9.66 3.66
C GLU A 47 16.91 9.21 4.84
N TYR A 48 16.70 7.91 4.99
CA TYR A 48 16.07 7.38 6.20
C TYR A 48 16.82 7.93 7.41
N THR A 49 16.10 8.66 8.26
CA THR A 49 16.70 9.21 9.47
C THR A 49 17.14 8.07 10.39
N ASP A 50 18.14 8.29 11.24
CA ASP A 50 18.54 7.31 12.27
C ASP A 50 17.33 6.87 13.12
N SER A 51 16.37 7.76 13.33
CA SER A 51 15.11 7.46 14.00
C SER A 51 14.29 6.40 13.27
N ILE A 52 14.20 6.46 11.93
CA ILE A 52 13.49 5.46 11.12
C ILE A 52 14.24 4.14 11.15
N CYS A 53 15.56 4.15 10.95
CA CYS A 53 16.38 2.94 10.93
C CYS A 53 16.42 2.21 12.29
N SER A 54 16.30 2.93 13.40
CA SER A 54 16.33 2.34 14.74
C SER A 54 15.13 1.44 15.06
N HIS A 55 14.07 1.50 14.27
CA HIS A 55 12.84 0.70 14.44
C HIS A 55 12.80 -0.55 13.55
N LEU A 56 13.79 -0.77 12.69
CA LEU A 56 13.79 -1.95 11.82
C LEU A 56 14.08 -3.23 12.63
N LEU A 57 13.27 -4.27 12.40
CA LEU A 57 13.40 -5.58 13.03
C LEU A 57 13.78 -6.65 12.00
N PRO A 58 14.48 -7.74 12.39
CA PRO A 58 14.68 -8.88 11.48
C PRO A 58 13.36 -9.40 10.93
N GLU A 59 13.33 -9.84 9.67
CA GLU A 59 12.13 -10.42 9.05
C GLU A 59 11.80 -11.79 9.66
N VAL A 60 10.56 -11.97 10.11
CA VAL A 60 10.10 -13.23 10.75
C VAL A 60 8.76 -13.75 10.21
N TYR A 61 8.10 -13.04 9.32
CA TYR A 61 6.85 -13.51 8.73
C TYR A 61 7.09 -14.20 7.37
N TYR A 62 6.10 -14.96 6.92
CA TYR A 62 6.17 -15.72 5.67
C TYR A 62 5.31 -15.05 4.59
N THR A 63 5.82 -15.04 3.35
CA THR A 63 5.02 -14.69 2.18
C THR A 63 4.62 -15.99 1.48
N GLY A 64 3.35 -16.13 1.14
CA GLY A 64 2.82 -17.31 0.49
C GLY A 64 1.89 -16.99 -0.66
N GLN A 65 1.94 -17.83 -1.71
CA GLN A 65 1.13 -17.68 -2.91
C GLN A 65 0.20 -18.89 -3.17
N ASP A 66 0.29 -19.91 -2.34
CA ASP A 66 -0.37 -21.20 -2.52
C ASP A 66 -1.04 -21.72 -1.24
N ASP A 67 -1.75 -22.85 -1.36
CA ASP A 67 -2.42 -23.49 -0.24
C ASP A 67 -1.41 -24.04 0.79
N ASP A 68 -0.21 -24.47 0.38
CA ASP A 68 0.84 -24.96 1.28
C ASP A 68 1.29 -23.86 2.26
N SER A 69 1.27 -22.59 1.83
CA SER A 69 1.57 -21.46 2.72
C SER A 69 0.51 -21.29 3.81
N LEU A 70 -0.76 -21.51 3.47
CA LEU A 70 -1.84 -21.48 4.47
C LEU A 70 -1.74 -22.63 5.46
N LEU A 71 -1.29 -23.81 5.03
CA LEU A 71 -1.07 -24.99 5.90
C LEU A 71 0.08 -24.81 6.89
N ARG A 72 0.97 -23.82 6.68
CA ARG A 72 2.04 -23.50 7.63
C ARG A 72 1.54 -22.76 8.88
N LEU A 73 0.31 -22.23 8.84
CA LEU A 73 -0.29 -21.60 10.00
C LEU A 73 -0.72 -22.67 11.00
N ASP A 74 -0.35 -22.48 12.25
CA ASP A 74 -0.86 -23.25 13.38
C ASP A 74 -2.18 -22.66 13.91
N THR A 75 -2.70 -23.25 15.00
CA THR A 75 -3.98 -22.80 15.61
C THR A 75 -3.99 -21.35 16.05
N CYS A 76 -2.82 -20.75 16.25
CA CYS A 76 -2.67 -19.35 16.65
C CYS A 76 -2.23 -18.46 15.48
N GLY A 77 -2.15 -19.00 14.26
CA GLY A 77 -1.66 -18.28 13.10
C GLY A 77 -2.54 -17.11 12.68
N VAL A 78 -1.91 -16.15 12.03
CA VAL A 78 -2.54 -14.98 11.43
C VAL A 78 -2.31 -15.00 9.93
N LEU A 79 -3.39 -14.94 9.17
CA LEU A 79 -3.34 -14.73 7.73
C LEU A 79 -3.55 -13.24 7.44
N VAL A 80 -2.68 -12.65 6.65
CA VAL A 80 -2.77 -11.26 6.20
C VAL A 80 -3.00 -11.25 4.69
N ILE A 81 -3.95 -10.47 4.25
CA ILE A 81 -4.22 -10.17 2.85
C ILE A 81 -4.24 -8.66 2.73
N GLY A 82 -3.40 -8.10 1.88
CA GLY A 82 -3.32 -6.65 1.74
C GLY A 82 -2.55 -6.24 0.50
N ASP A 83 -2.32 -4.95 0.36
CA ASP A 83 -1.55 -4.37 -0.72
C ASP A 83 -0.11 -3.99 -0.30
N SER A 84 0.44 -2.92 -0.84
CA SER A 84 1.84 -2.55 -0.60
C SER A 84 2.18 -2.28 0.86
N PHE A 85 1.22 -1.84 1.68
CA PHE A 85 1.44 -1.65 3.13
C PHE A 85 1.71 -2.98 3.86
N SER A 86 1.14 -4.08 3.35
CA SER A 86 1.34 -5.44 3.88
C SER A 86 2.54 -6.16 3.27
N HIS A 87 3.20 -5.56 2.27
CA HIS A 87 4.31 -6.16 1.54
C HIS A 87 5.62 -5.39 1.70
N GLY A 88 5.74 -4.55 2.70
CA GLY A 88 6.94 -3.78 2.99
C GLY A 88 7.10 -2.53 2.13
N GLY A 89 6.00 -1.97 1.61
CA GLY A 89 6.05 -0.71 0.86
C GLY A 89 6.72 0.39 1.66
N GLY A 90 7.67 1.09 1.04
CA GLY A 90 8.39 2.22 1.62
C GLY A 90 9.46 1.87 2.67
N VAL A 91 9.24 0.87 3.50
CA VAL A 91 10.11 0.54 4.65
C VAL A 91 10.77 -0.84 4.56
N GLY A 92 10.49 -1.58 3.50
CA GLY A 92 10.90 -2.99 3.41
C GLY A 92 10.17 -3.86 4.44
N LYS A 93 10.32 -5.18 4.30
CA LYS A 93 9.69 -6.14 5.21
C LYS A 93 10.15 -6.04 6.67
N GLN A 94 11.28 -5.42 6.92
CA GLN A 94 11.83 -5.24 8.27
C GLN A 94 11.09 -4.15 9.07
N GLY A 95 10.42 -3.22 8.37
CA GLY A 95 9.74 -2.09 8.97
C GLY A 95 8.22 -2.06 8.76
N ASP A 96 7.64 -3.09 8.10
CA ASP A 96 6.21 -3.15 7.91
C ASP A 96 5.44 -3.63 9.16
N TYR A 97 4.14 -3.34 9.22
CA TYR A 97 3.31 -3.69 10.36
C TYR A 97 3.16 -5.22 10.53
N VAL A 98 3.29 -5.98 9.46
CA VAL A 98 3.18 -7.45 9.49
C VAL A 98 4.35 -8.07 10.25
N ASN A 99 5.55 -7.50 10.08
CA ASN A 99 6.72 -7.96 10.80
C ASN A 99 6.62 -7.67 12.31
N TYR A 100 6.15 -6.46 12.67
CA TYR A 100 5.85 -6.15 14.08
C TYR A 100 4.75 -7.05 14.64
N LEU A 101 3.71 -7.34 13.84
CA LEU A 101 2.63 -8.26 14.23
C LEU A 101 3.18 -9.64 14.57
N ALA A 102 4.10 -10.16 13.76
CA ALA A 102 4.74 -11.45 14.01
C ALA A 102 5.63 -11.42 15.25
N HIS A 103 6.48 -10.40 15.40
CA HIS A 103 7.39 -10.27 16.54
C HIS A 103 6.64 -10.08 17.86
N GLU A 104 5.69 -9.17 17.92
CA GLU A 104 5.06 -8.75 19.17
C GLU A 104 3.95 -9.70 19.62
N SER A 105 3.22 -10.32 18.69
CA SER A 105 2.24 -11.35 19.03
C SER A 105 2.86 -12.71 19.32
N GLY A 106 4.07 -12.96 18.85
CA GLY A 106 4.71 -14.29 18.90
C GLY A 106 4.01 -15.35 18.05
N ARG A 107 3.11 -14.95 17.16
CA ARG A 107 2.32 -15.84 16.31
C ARG A 107 2.99 -16.02 14.94
N LYS A 108 2.72 -17.15 14.31
CA LYS A 108 3.08 -17.31 12.90
C LYS A 108 2.17 -16.42 12.06
N VAL A 109 2.76 -15.61 11.21
CA VAL A 109 2.06 -14.71 10.29
C VAL A 109 2.41 -15.10 8.87
N VAL A 110 1.41 -15.20 8.01
CA VAL A 110 1.58 -15.42 6.57
C VAL A 110 0.87 -14.30 5.83
N VAL A 111 1.58 -13.62 4.95
CA VAL A 111 1.00 -12.69 3.97
C VAL A 111 0.68 -13.49 2.72
N PHE A 112 -0.60 -13.52 2.36
CA PHE A 112 -1.05 -14.20 1.16
C PHE A 112 -1.11 -13.24 -0.01
N THR A 113 -0.38 -13.58 -1.08
CA THR A 113 -0.37 -12.84 -2.34
C THR A 113 -0.82 -13.78 -3.44
N PRO A 114 -1.93 -13.51 -4.15
CA PRO A 114 -2.36 -14.35 -5.25
C PRO A 114 -1.36 -14.30 -6.39
N GLN A 115 -1.20 -15.40 -7.11
CA GLN A 115 -0.33 -15.45 -8.31
C GLN A 115 -0.89 -14.65 -9.49
N ASP A 116 -2.21 -14.48 -9.55
CA ASP A 116 -2.88 -13.72 -10.59
C ASP A 116 -2.93 -12.24 -10.21
N PRO A 117 -2.18 -11.37 -10.92
CA PRO A 117 -2.19 -9.94 -10.66
C PRO A 117 -3.55 -9.26 -10.89
N SER A 118 -4.48 -9.91 -11.60
CA SER A 118 -5.84 -9.40 -11.79
C SER A 118 -6.69 -9.45 -10.52
N LEU A 119 -6.29 -10.28 -9.54
CA LEU A 119 -6.90 -10.38 -8.22
C LEU A 119 -6.27 -9.34 -7.28
N SER A 120 -6.56 -8.07 -7.53
CA SER A 120 -5.94 -6.94 -6.80
C SER A 120 -6.76 -6.45 -5.59
N SER A 121 -8.00 -6.93 -5.40
CA SER A 121 -8.83 -6.53 -4.26
C SER A 121 -8.61 -7.46 -3.06
N PRO A 122 -8.03 -7.00 -1.96
CA PRO A 122 -7.86 -7.80 -0.75
C PRO A 122 -9.18 -8.37 -0.22
N MET A 123 -10.27 -7.60 -0.27
CA MET A 123 -11.58 -8.06 0.14
C MET A 123 -12.13 -9.18 -0.75
N GLN A 124 -11.92 -9.11 -2.08
CA GLN A 124 -12.34 -10.18 -2.97
C GLN A 124 -11.54 -11.46 -2.70
N ILE A 125 -10.22 -11.35 -2.50
CA ILE A 125 -9.36 -12.49 -2.17
C ILE A 125 -9.80 -13.13 -0.85
N ALA A 126 -10.06 -12.32 0.18
CA ALA A 126 -10.54 -12.80 1.47
C ALA A 126 -11.87 -13.54 1.34
N PHE A 127 -12.83 -12.94 0.61
CA PHE A 127 -14.11 -13.57 0.34
C PHE A 127 -13.99 -14.91 -0.37
N ASP A 128 -13.18 -14.98 -1.41
CA ASP A 128 -12.98 -16.20 -2.19
C ASP A 128 -12.29 -17.30 -1.38
N LEU A 129 -11.25 -16.99 -0.60
CA LEU A 129 -10.60 -17.94 0.30
C LEU A 129 -11.57 -18.52 1.34
N LEU A 130 -12.41 -17.66 1.92
CA LEU A 130 -13.43 -18.05 2.89
C LEU A 130 -14.50 -18.93 2.23
N ASN A 131 -15.08 -18.52 1.12
CA ASN A 131 -16.20 -19.25 0.49
C ASN A 131 -15.80 -20.53 -0.23
N LEU A 132 -14.63 -20.57 -0.82
CA LEU A 132 -14.07 -21.80 -1.43
C LEU A 132 -13.60 -22.81 -0.38
N GLY A 133 -13.67 -22.48 0.92
CA GLY A 133 -13.25 -23.35 2.00
C GLY A 133 -11.75 -23.65 2.00
N ARG A 134 -10.94 -22.79 1.35
CA ARG A 134 -9.48 -23.02 1.24
C ARG A 134 -8.76 -22.87 2.57
N ILE A 135 -9.38 -22.18 3.50
CA ILE A 135 -8.87 -22.06 4.88
C ILE A 135 -9.39 -23.17 5.82
N ASP A 136 -10.38 -23.97 5.42
CA ASP A 136 -11.00 -24.99 6.28
C ASP A 136 -10.04 -26.11 6.68
N SER A 137 -9.08 -26.44 5.81
CA SER A 137 -8.02 -27.43 6.07
C SER A 137 -6.83 -26.82 6.81
N THR A 138 -6.89 -25.54 7.17
CA THR A 138 -5.84 -24.81 7.86
C THR A 138 -6.22 -24.52 9.31
N ASN A 139 -5.29 -24.04 10.10
CA ASN A 139 -5.53 -23.58 11.45
C ASN A 139 -5.66 -22.04 11.54
N VAL A 140 -6.04 -21.38 10.45
CA VAL A 140 -6.26 -19.92 10.44
C VAL A 140 -7.38 -19.56 11.40
N LYS A 141 -7.07 -18.80 12.43
CA LYS A 141 -8.03 -18.27 13.40
C LYS A 141 -8.23 -16.77 13.25
N ASN A 142 -7.21 -16.08 12.75
CA ASN A 142 -7.24 -14.63 12.56
C ASN A 142 -6.93 -14.32 11.10
N LEU A 143 -7.78 -13.51 10.49
CA LEU A 143 -7.63 -12.97 9.13
C LEU A 143 -7.58 -11.46 9.22
N VAL A 144 -6.47 -10.87 8.81
CA VAL A 144 -6.31 -9.42 8.65
C VAL A 144 -6.44 -9.09 7.18
N VAL A 145 -7.35 -8.19 6.83
CA VAL A 145 -7.51 -7.68 5.47
C VAL A 145 -7.18 -6.20 5.48
N GLU A 146 -6.14 -5.82 4.76
CA GLU A 146 -5.69 -4.43 4.64
C GLU A 146 -6.07 -3.89 3.28
N GLU A 147 -6.60 -2.67 3.25
CA GLU A 147 -6.92 -1.93 2.03
C GLU A 147 -6.54 -0.47 2.16
N VAL A 148 -5.87 0.05 1.12
CA VAL A 148 -5.57 1.47 1.04
C VAL A 148 -6.82 2.25 0.62
N GLU A 149 -7.04 3.37 1.29
CA GLU A 149 -8.25 4.21 1.17
C GLU A 149 -8.57 4.64 -0.25
N ARG A 150 -7.57 5.11 -1.03
CA ARG A 150 -7.77 5.66 -2.39
C ARG A 150 -8.41 4.66 -3.38
N TYR A 151 -8.17 3.37 -3.19
CA TYR A 151 -8.73 2.34 -4.08
C TYR A 151 -9.98 1.65 -3.53
N LEU A 152 -10.37 1.96 -2.28
CA LEU A 152 -11.44 1.27 -1.59
C LEU A 152 -12.78 1.34 -2.34
N VAL A 153 -13.16 2.53 -2.82
CA VAL A 153 -14.44 2.70 -3.54
C VAL A 153 -14.47 1.87 -4.81
N ASP A 154 -13.42 1.93 -5.62
CA ASP A 154 -13.35 1.22 -6.90
C ASP A 154 -13.31 -0.29 -6.69
N ARG A 155 -12.49 -0.77 -5.76
CA ARG A 155 -12.37 -2.19 -5.43
C ARG A 155 -13.70 -2.77 -4.94
N HIS A 156 -14.39 -2.08 -4.05
CA HIS A 156 -15.66 -2.55 -3.51
C HIS A 156 -16.81 -2.45 -4.51
N CYS A 157 -16.80 -1.44 -5.37
CA CYS A 157 -17.77 -1.36 -6.47
C CYS A 157 -17.56 -2.48 -7.52
N GLY A 158 -16.33 -3.00 -7.63
CA GLY A 158 -15.99 -4.14 -8.47
C GLY A 158 -16.17 -5.51 -7.80
N PHE A 159 -16.52 -5.55 -6.51
CA PHE A 159 -16.70 -6.78 -5.75
C PHE A 159 -17.82 -7.66 -6.33
N THR A 160 -17.59 -8.97 -6.35
CA THR A 160 -18.58 -9.94 -6.86
C THR A 160 -18.67 -11.18 -5.96
N THR A 161 -19.88 -11.66 -5.78
CA THR A 161 -20.15 -12.95 -5.12
C THR A 161 -20.01 -14.15 -6.07
N LYS A 162 -19.82 -13.90 -7.36
CA LYS A 162 -19.47 -14.95 -8.31
C LYS A 162 -18.00 -15.30 -8.09
N HIS A 163 -17.74 -16.53 -7.66
CA HIS A 163 -16.39 -16.99 -7.36
C HIS A 163 -15.46 -16.74 -8.54
N THR A 164 -14.46 -15.90 -8.33
CA THR A 164 -13.26 -15.90 -9.13
C THR A 164 -12.43 -17.09 -8.63
N SER A 165 -12.12 -18.03 -9.51
CA SER A 165 -11.25 -19.14 -9.11
C SER A 165 -9.88 -18.57 -8.76
N ILE A 166 -9.53 -18.57 -7.47
CA ILE A 166 -8.12 -18.46 -7.10
C ILE A 166 -7.47 -19.75 -7.58
N PRO A 167 -6.55 -19.71 -8.56
CA PRO A 167 -5.99 -20.93 -9.13
C PRO A 167 -5.35 -21.77 -8.02
N ARG A 168 -5.66 -23.07 -7.95
CA ARG A 168 -4.85 -24.00 -7.19
C ARG A 168 -3.52 -24.14 -7.90
N VAL A 169 -2.44 -23.85 -7.21
CA VAL A 169 -1.10 -24.09 -7.74
C VAL A 169 -0.85 -25.60 -7.68
N GLU A 170 -0.84 -26.24 -8.83
CA GLU A 170 -0.26 -27.58 -8.94
C GLU A 170 1.24 -27.46 -8.64
N LYS A 171 1.74 -28.34 -7.74
CA LYS A 171 3.15 -28.37 -7.36
C LYS A 171 4.02 -28.55 -8.58
N THR A 172 4.57 -27.49 -9.11
CA THR A 172 5.76 -27.53 -9.94
C THR A 172 6.96 -27.45 -9.01
N GLU A 173 7.82 -28.46 -9.07
CA GLU A 173 9.04 -28.56 -8.27
C GLU A 173 10.06 -27.47 -8.66
N GLU A 174 9.78 -26.25 -8.37
CA GLU A 174 10.76 -25.16 -8.29
C GLU A 174 9.98 -23.89 -7.96
N THR A 175 9.82 -23.62 -6.68
CA THR A 175 9.36 -22.30 -6.22
C THR A 175 10.47 -21.30 -6.50
N GLN A 176 10.42 -20.67 -7.64
CA GLN A 176 11.22 -19.44 -7.85
C GLN A 176 10.76 -18.45 -6.79
N ALA A 177 11.72 -17.95 -6.02
CA ALA A 177 11.52 -16.83 -5.11
C ALA A 177 10.69 -15.75 -5.82
N ALA A 178 9.69 -15.21 -5.11
CA ALA A 178 8.83 -14.15 -5.63
C ALA A 178 9.70 -13.13 -6.36
N THR A 179 9.47 -12.99 -7.66
CA THR A 179 10.19 -11.99 -8.45
C THR A 179 9.83 -10.64 -7.85
N PRO A 180 10.82 -9.83 -7.44
CA PRO A 180 10.54 -8.49 -6.94
C PRO A 180 9.68 -7.78 -7.99
N GLU A 181 8.69 -7.01 -7.51
CA GLU A 181 7.85 -6.19 -8.38
C GLU A 181 8.73 -5.54 -9.43
N LYS A 182 8.46 -5.82 -10.72
CA LYS A 182 9.27 -5.28 -11.78
C LYS A 182 9.17 -3.76 -11.71
N SER A 183 10.23 -3.11 -11.28
CA SER A 183 10.40 -1.67 -11.47
C SER A 183 9.88 -1.27 -12.85
N PRO A 184 9.05 -0.24 -12.96
CA PRO A 184 8.56 0.22 -14.26
C PRO A 184 9.75 0.40 -15.20
N SER A 185 9.59 0.01 -16.47
CA SER A 185 10.72 0.06 -17.40
C SER A 185 11.33 1.47 -17.43
N PRO A 186 12.66 1.61 -17.56
CA PRO A 186 13.31 2.93 -17.62
C PRO A 186 12.69 3.87 -18.65
N LEU A 187 12.14 3.32 -19.73
CA LEU A 187 11.46 4.10 -20.78
C LEU A 187 10.11 4.68 -20.31
N LEU A 188 9.37 3.97 -19.47
CA LEU A 188 8.14 4.49 -18.88
C LEU A 188 8.45 5.66 -17.93
N ARG A 189 9.50 5.57 -17.14
CA ARG A 189 9.96 6.65 -16.27
C ARG A 189 10.39 7.88 -17.03
N VAL A 190 11.17 7.71 -18.11
CA VAL A 190 11.54 8.83 -19.01
C VAL A 190 10.30 9.48 -19.60
N LYS A 191 9.31 8.67 -20.02
CA LYS A 191 8.04 9.18 -20.53
C LYS A 191 7.34 10.01 -19.46
N ASP A 192 7.16 9.49 -18.25
CA ASP A 192 6.42 10.15 -17.18
C ASP A 192 7.15 11.43 -16.72
N PHE A 193 8.47 11.41 -16.63
CA PHE A 193 9.30 12.59 -16.37
C PHE A 193 9.11 13.68 -17.44
N LEU A 194 9.17 13.31 -18.72
CA LEU A 194 8.97 14.25 -19.82
C LEU A 194 7.53 14.80 -19.85
N PHE A 195 6.54 13.94 -19.63
CA PHE A 195 5.14 14.38 -19.58
C PHE A 195 4.90 15.35 -18.43
N TYR A 196 5.49 15.12 -17.27
CA TYR A 196 5.44 16.03 -16.15
C TYR A 196 6.03 17.40 -16.50
N HIS A 197 7.27 17.45 -17.01
CA HIS A 197 7.97 18.69 -17.27
C HIS A 197 7.46 19.47 -18.50
N LEU A 198 6.98 18.75 -19.53
CA LEU A 198 6.55 19.38 -20.78
C LEU A 198 5.05 19.69 -20.82
N PHE A 199 4.21 18.91 -20.16
CA PHE A 199 2.75 18.99 -20.27
C PHE A 199 2.05 19.22 -18.92
N GLY A 200 2.77 19.34 -17.82
CA GLY A 200 2.18 19.58 -16.50
C GLY A 200 1.36 18.41 -15.97
N ALA A 201 1.50 17.21 -16.56
CA ALA A 201 0.87 16.00 -16.03
C ALA A 201 1.58 15.61 -14.74
N ASN A 202 0.98 15.94 -13.60
CA ASN A 202 1.60 15.81 -12.30
C ASN A 202 1.04 14.59 -11.54
N PRO A 203 1.72 13.42 -11.54
CA PRO A 203 1.32 12.28 -10.72
C PRO A 203 1.60 12.53 -9.23
N ILE A 204 2.50 13.46 -8.90
CA ILE A 204 2.85 13.82 -7.52
C ILE A 204 2.53 15.28 -7.29
N LEU A 205 1.79 15.54 -6.24
CA LEU A 205 1.42 16.86 -5.80
C LEU A 205 2.33 17.31 -4.65
N LYS A 206 2.52 18.64 -4.56
CA LYS A 206 3.31 19.27 -3.50
C LYS A 206 2.45 20.30 -2.80
N ALA A 207 2.48 20.31 -1.47
CA ALA A 207 1.79 21.29 -0.64
C ALA A 207 2.69 21.80 0.48
N GLN A 208 2.46 23.04 0.92
CA GLN A 208 3.10 23.63 2.10
C GLN A 208 2.27 23.27 3.33
N LEU A 209 2.93 22.80 4.38
CA LEU A 209 2.30 22.51 5.67
C LEU A 209 2.45 23.70 6.62
N SER A 210 1.48 23.89 7.50
CA SER A 210 1.46 24.95 8.52
C SER A 210 2.43 24.68 9.68
N ARG A 211 2.98 23.47 9.76
CA ARG A 211 3.96 23.06 10.76
C ARG A 211 4.88 21.95 10.24
N PRO A 212 6.07 21.77 10.83
CA PRO A 212 6.96 20.68 10.45
C PRO A 212 6.42 19.33 10.93
N VAL A 213 6.17 18.41 10.00
CA VAL A 213 5.74 17.01 10.26
C VAL A 213 6.79 15.98 9.86
N PHE A 214 7.85 16.41 9.19
CA PHE A 214 8.95 15.53 8.78
C PHE A 214 10.26 15.94 9.47
N GLY A 215 11.18 14.97 9.63
CA GLY A 215 12.47 15.18 10.28
C GLY A 215 13.57 15.70 9.35
N GLY A 216 13.36 15.69 8.04
CA GLY A 216 14.38 15.96 7.04
C GLY A 216 14.56 17.44 6.65
N VAL A 217 15.16 17.68 5.50
CA VAL A 217 15.54 19.02 4.99
C VAL A 217 14.32 19.90 4.66
N GLN A 218 13.17 19.31 4.33
CA GLN A 218 11.92 20.01 4.04
C GLN A 218 10.83 19.55 5.01
N PRO A 219 10.90 19.92 6.29
CA PRO A 219 10.05 19.35 7.33
C PRO A 219 8.59 19.76 7.24
N ASP A 220 8.28 20.82 6.52
CA ASP A 220 6.97 21.43 6.32
C ASP A 220 6.46 21.32 4.87
N VAL A 221 7.02 20.41 4.09
CA VAL A 221 6.59 20.13 2.71
C VAL A 221 5.97 18.74 2.63
N LEU A 222 4.79 18.65 2.07
CA LEU A 222 4.07 17.40 1.80
C LEU A 222 4.14 17.05 0.32
N TYR A 223 4.59 15.82 0.03
CA TYR A 223 4.44 15.20 -1.27
C TYR A 223 3.47 14.03 -1.16
N PHE A 224 2.55 13.91 -2.11
CA PHE A 224 1.52 12.87 -2.14
C PHE A 224 1.06 12.59 -3.57
N TYR A 225 0.37 11.47 -3.78
CA TYR A 225 -0.14 11.13 -5.10
C TYR A 225 -1.34 11.99 -5.51
N ASN A 226 -1.42 12.32 -6.79
CA ASN A 226 -2.57 12.95 -7.40
C ASN A 226 -3.86 12.11 -7.27
N GLU A 227 -3.72 10.79 -7.19
CA GLU A 227 -4.81 9.86 -6.94
C GLU A 227 -5.44 10.06 -5.56
N ASP A 228 -4.65 10.45 -4.57
CA ASP A 228 -5.15 10.73 -3.21
C ASP A 228 -6.20 11.85 -3.18
N VAL A 229 -6.18 12.77 -4.16
CA VAL A 229 -7.14 13.88 -4.30
C VAL A 229 -8.12 13.72 -5.46
N LYS A 230 -8.09 12.61 -6.16
CA LYS A 230 -9.02 12.31 -7.27
C LYS A 230 -9.94 11.16 -6.97
N MET A 231 -9.52 10.23 -6.12
CA MET A 231 -10.24 9.00 -5.83
C MET A 231 -10.83 9.03 -4.42
N GLY A 232 -11.99 8.41 -4.25
CA GLY A 232 -12.61 8.25 -2.93
C GLY A 232 -13.41 9.44 -2.41
N PHE A 233 -13.69 10.49 -3.22
CA PHE A 233 -14.43 11.68 -2.79
C PHE A 233 -15.93 11.61 -3.03
N ASP A 234 -16.36 11.15 -4.19
CA ASP A 234 -17.78 11.10 -4.56
C ASP A 234 -18.35 9.71 -4.32
N VAL A 235 -18.61 9.39 -3.07
CA VAL A 235 -19.31 8.13 -2.74
C VAL A 235 -20.80 8.33 -2.96
N SER A 236 -21.27 7.98 -4.16
CA SER A 236 -22.70 7.99 -4.46
C SER A 236 -23.46 7.06 -3.51
N PRO A 237 -24.77 7.26 -3.29
CA PRO A 237 -25.57 6.33 -2.48
C PRO A 237 -25.48 4.88 -2.97
N LYS A 238 -25.31 4.68 -4.28
CA LYS A 238 -25.12 3.36 -4.87
C LYS A 238 -23.75 2.77 -4.51
N SER A 239 -22.68 3.55 -4.64
CA SER A 239 -21.33 3.13 -4.25
C SER A 239 -21.26 2.81 -2.77
N ARG A 240 -21.87 3.65 -1.91
CA ARG A 240 -21.99 3.37 -0.47
C ARG A 240 -22.65 2.02 -0.20
N GLN A 241 -23.77 1.72 -0.88
CA GLN A 241 -24.45 0.44 -0.70
C GLN A 241 -23.57 -0.74 -1.11
N LEU A 242 -22.85 -0.62 -2.22
CA LEU A 242 -21.92 -1.67 -2.69
C LEU A 242 -20.77 -1.89 -1.70
N ILE A 243 -20.21 -0.82 -1.13
CA ILE A 243 -19.18 -0.90 -0.09
C ILE A 243 -19.72 -1.64 1.13
N LEU A 244 -20.89 -1.25 1.62
CA LEU A 244 -21.53 -1.90 2.77
C LEU A 244 -21.83 -3.38 2.52
N ASP A 245 -22.31 -3.70 1.34
CA ASP A 245 -22.62 -5.08 0.97
C ASP A 245 -21.35 -5.94 0.85
N CYS A 246 -20.24 -5.37 0.33
CA CYS A 246 -18.94 -6.03 0.29
C CYS A 246 -18.48 -6.38 1.72
N TYR A 247 -18.42 -5.41 2.63
CA TYR A 247 -17.99 -5.64 4.01
C TYR A 247 -18.88 -6.68 4.71
N ARG A 248 -20.21 -6.56 4.62
CA ARG A 248 -21.13 -7.50 5.24
C ARG A 248 -20.91 -8.93 4.75
N GLN A 249 -20.73 -9.12 3.46
CA GLN A 249 -20.53 -10.45 2.89
C GLN A 249 -19.21 -11.09 3.37
N VAL A 250 -18.13 -10.33 3.45
CA VAL A 250 -16.85 -10.85 3.96
C VAL A 250 -16.93 -11.12 5.47
N ILE A 251 -17.57 -10.22 6.24
CA ILE A 251 -17.80 -10.41 7.68
C ILE A 251 -18.65 -11.67 7.94
N ASP A 252 -19.72 -11.86 7.17
CA ASP A 252 -20.60 -13.03 7.32
C ASP A 252 -19.90 -14.33 6.92
N ALA A 253 -19.10 -14.31 5.84
CA ALA A 253 -18.29 -15.45 5.42
C ALA A 253 -17.26 -15.84 6.51
N ALA A 254 -16.59 -14.86 7.11
CA ALA A 254 -15.64 -15.09 8.20
C ALA A 254 -16.35 -15.65 9.44
N ARG A 255 -17.50 -15.09 9.81
CA ARG A 255 -18.33 -15.57 10.93
C ARG A 255 -18.79 -17.01 10.75
N GLN A 256 -19.23 -17.39 9.54
CA GLN A 256 -19.65 -18.74 9.20
C GLN A 256 -18.52 -19.77 9.35
N ARG A 257 -17.28 -19.34 9.14
CA ARG A 257 -16.07 -20.19 9.25
C ARG A 257 -15.44 -20.15 10.66
N GLY A 258 -15.98 -19.35 11.57
CA GLY A 258 -15.39 -19.16 12.89
C GLY A 258 -14.02 -18.48 12.86
N VAL A 259 -13.79 -17.63 11.84
CA VAL A 259 -12.55 -16.86 11.67
C VAL A 259 -12.75 -15.47 12.23
N ASN A 260 -11.82 -15.03 13.06
CA ASN A 260 -11.77 -13.66 13.55
C ASN A 260 -11.23 -12.75 12.43
N LEU A 261 -12.10 -11.91 11.88
CA LEU A 261 -11.77 -10.97 10.82
C LEU A 261 -11.42 -9.61 11.41
N ILE A 262 -10.27 -9.08 11.02
CA ILE A 262 -9.78 -7.74 11.33
C ILE A 262 -9.60 -6.98 10.04
N LEU A 263 -10.20 -5.81 9.93
CA LEU A 263 -10.21 -4.96 8.74
C LEU A 263 -9.35 -3.74 9.00
N LEU A 264 -8.22 -3.62 8.30
CA LEU A 264 -7.31 -2.48 8.39
C LEU A 264 -7.56 -1.54 7.21
N VAL A 265 -7.99 -0.33 7.50
CA VAL A 265 -8.11 0.76 6.51
C VAL A 265 -6.87 1.63 6.60
N ALA A 266 -5.99 1.53 5.59
CA ALA A 266 -4.80 2.33 5.47
C ALA A 266 -5.16 3.68 4.83
N CYS A 267 -5.16 4.76 5.60
CA CYS A 267 -5.50 6.08 5.10
C CYS A 267 -4.40 6.63 4.18
N ASP A 268 -4.79 7.46 3.25
CA ASP A 268 -3.85 8.15 2.37
C ASP A 268 -3.06 9.23 3.12
N LYS A 269 -1.85 9.47 2.65
CA LYS A 269 -0.97 10.50 3.22
C LYS A 269 -1.58 11.91 3.13
N TYR A 270 -2.34 12.19 2.07
CA TYR A 270 -3.12 13.42 1.95
C TYR A 270 -4.20 13.49 3.01
N ASP A 271 -5.01 12.45 3.18
CA ASP A 271 -6.15 12.46 4.10
C ASP A 271 -5.73 12.75 5.55
N ILE A 272 -4.66 12.12 6.04
CA ILE A 272 -4.20 12.34 7.41
C ILE A 272 -3.53 13.72 7.62
N LEU A 273 -3.02 14.37 6.56
CA LEU A 273 -2.29 15.62 6.65
C LEU A 273 -3.04 16.81 6.02
N GLN A 274 -4.23 16.62 5.45
CA GLN A 274 -4.96 17.66 4.73
C GLN A 274 -5.26 18.91 5.56
N ASP A 275 -5.52 18.76 6.85
CA ASP A 275 -5.85 19.87 7.78
C ASP A 275 -4.62 20.75 8.10
N TYR A 276 -3.43 20.26 7.81
CA TYR A 276 -2.19 21.02 7.98
C TYR A 276 -1.72 21.71 6.71
N ILE A 277 -2.39 21.51 5.56
CA ILE A 277 -2.03 22.17 4.30
C ILE A 277 -2.46 23.63 4.35
N VAL A 278 -1.50 24.54 4.11
CA VAL A 278 -1.76 25.99 4.02
C VAL A 278 -2.56 26.26 2.75
N ASP A 279 -3.68 26.98 2.90
CA ASP A 279 -4.58 27.34 1.78
C ASP A 279 -4.91 26.14 0.89
N ASN A 280 -5.28 25.01 1.50
CA ASN A 280 -5.52 23.74 0.82
C ASN A 280 -6.47 23.89 -0.38
N PRO A 281 -5.99 23.74 -1.63
CA PRO A 281 -6.80 23.89 -2.83
C PRO A 281 -7.61 22.64 -3.19
N TYR A 282 -7.37 21.54 -2.49
CA TYR A 282 -7.97 20.24 -2.78
C TYR A 282 -9.21 20.00 -1.91
N PRO A 283 -10.16 19.15 -2.35
CA PRO A 283 -11.34 18.84 -1.58
C PRO A 283 -10.97 18.08 -0.28
N ALA A 284 -11.74 18.33 0.77
CA ALA A 284 -11.59 17.58 2.02
C ALA A 284 -11.99 16.11 1.80
N LYS A 285 -11.16 15.17 2.28
CA LYS A 285 -11.43 13.74 2.24
C LYS A 285 -12.01 13.29 3.58
N THR A 286 -13.11 12.56 3.54
CA THR A 286 -13.87 12.15 4.73
C THR A 286 -14.21 10.65 4.71
N LEU A 287 -13.62 9.89 3.79
CA LEU A 287 -14.00 8.47 3.59
C LEU A 287 -13.76 7.62 4.84
N ASN A 288 -12.68 7.88 5.60
CA ASN A 288 -12.42 7.19 6.85
C ASN A 288 -13.53 7.44 7.89
N GLU A 289 -13.93 8.69 8.10
CA GLU A 289 -15.00 9.09 9.02
C GLU A 289 -16.35 8.54 8.56
N ASP A 290 -16.62 8.61 7.27
CA ASP A 290 -17.84 8.06 6.68
C ASP A 290 -17.94 6.55 6.88
N LEU A 291 -16.84 5.81 6.63
CA LEU A 291 -16.78 4.36 6.88
C LEU A 291 -17.00 4.02 8.35
N MET A 292 -16.40 4.77 9.27
CA MET A 292 -16.65 4.56 10.71
C MET A 292 -18.13 4.71 11.05
N GLN A 293 -18.79 5.71 10.48
CA GLN A 293 -20.22 5.91 10.68
C GLN A 293 -21.05 4.79 10.04
N TRP A 294 -20.73 4.39 8.83
CA TRP A 294 -21.48 3.37 8.08
C TRP A 294 -21.32 1.98 8.68
N MET A 295 -20.15 1.69 9.26
CA MET A 295 -19.80 0.39 9.84
C MET A 295 -19.95 0.39 11.37
N ALA A 296 -20.64 1.35 11.96
CA ALA A 296 -20.80 1.48 13.42
C ALA A 296 -21.14 0.18 14.15
N PRO A 297 -21.98 -0.73 13.63
CA PRO A 297 -22.29 -2.01 14.28
C PRO A 297 -21.12 -3.00 14.37
N ASP A 298 -20.12 -2.88 13.51
CA ASP A 298 -18.99 -3.82 13.38
C ASP A 298 -17.63 -3.13 13.59
N LEU A 299 -17.58 -1.95 14.21
CA LEU A 299 -16.36 -1.16 14.45
C LEU A 299 -15.28 -1.91 15.25
N ASP A 300 -15.69 -2.86 16.08
CA ASP A 300 -14.80 -3.71 16.85
C ASP A 300 -13.87 -4.54 15.96
N ARG A 301 -14.24 -4.75 14.68
CA ARG A 301 -13.43 -5.44 13.68
C ARG A 301 -12.47 -4.54 12.94
N PHE A 302 -12.64 -3.22 12.99
CA PHE A 302 -11.85 -2.29 12.21
C PHE A 302 -10.66 -1.74 12.98
N VAL A 303 -9.57 -1.51 12.24
CA VAL A 303 -8.45 -0.66 12.61
C VAL A 303 -8.36 0.42 11.54
N PHE A 304 -8.64 1.65 11.91
CA PHE A 304 -8.49 2.80 11.02
C PHE A 304 -7.14 3.45 11.30
N SER A 305 -6.21 3.39 10.37
CA SER A 305 -4.87 3.94 10.58
C SER A 305 -4.88 5.44 10.87
N LYS A 306 -5.83 6.19 10.32
CA LYS A 306 -6.02 7.62 10.61
C LYS A 306 -6.26 7.87 12.10
N GLN A 307 -7.17 7.13 12.73
CA GLN A 307 -7.46 7.27 14.16
C GLN A 307 -6.30 6.86 15.05
N VAL A 308 -5.52 5.87 14.60
CA VAL A 308 -4.33 5.41 15.34
C VAL A 308 -3.21 6.45 15.27
N LEU A 309 -2.99 7.05 14.09
CA LEU A 309 -1.81 7.85 13.83
C LEU A 309 -2.00 9.37 14.05
N SER A 310 -3.23 9.90 13.86
CA SER A 310 -3.50 11.35 14.01
C SER A 310 -3.09 11.91 15.38
N PRO A 311 -3.35 11.23 16.52
CA PRO A 311 -2.93 11.74 17.82
C PRO A 311 -1.42 11.95 17.95
N TYR A 312 -0.60 11.16 17.29
CA TYR A 312 0.85 11.31 17.29
C TYR A 312 1.29 12.53 16.47
N ILE A 313 0.65 12.75 15.31
CA ILE A 313 0.87 13.96 14.52
C ILE A 313 0.49 15.21 15.31
N GLU A 314 -0.66 15.20 15.98
CA GLU A 314 -1.13 16.30 16.83
C GLU A 314 -0.16 16.64 17.95
N GLN A 315 0.47 15.63 18.56
CA GLN A 315 1.50 15.75 19.59
C GLN A 315 2.85 16.22 19.04
N GLY A 316 2.99 16.39 17.72
CA GLY A 316 4.21 16.85 17.06
C GLY A 316 5.23 15.74 16.77
N VAL A 317 4.82 14.47 16.83
CA VAL A 317 5.67 13.36 16.38
C VAL A 317 5.89 13.51 14.86
N LYS A 318 7.16 13.48 14.49
CA LYS A 318 7.58 13.59 13.08
C LYS A 318 7.69 12.23 12.43
N ASP A 319 7.69 12.25 11.10
CA ASP A 319 7.88 11.06 10.26
C ASP A 319 6.86 9.94 10.55
N VAL A 320 5.62 10.31 10.86
CA VAL A 320 4.52 9.33 10.95
C VAL A 320 4.30 8.66 9.60
N TYR A 321 4.39 9.43 8.51
CA TYR A 321 4.54 8.95 7.14
C TYR A 321 5.95 9.28 6.65
N LEU A 322 6.46 8.46 5.73
CA LEU A 322 7.74 8.74 5.10
C LEU A 322 7.63 10.00 4.22
N PHE A 323 8.65 10.84 4.23
CA PHE A 323 8.65 12.05 3.42
C PHE A 323 8.55 11.75 1.92
N ASN A 324 9.36 10.82 1.45
CA ASN A 324 9.57 10.46 0.06
C ASN A 324 8.72 9.27 -0.42
N ASP A 325 7.76 8.83 0.38
CA ASP A 325 6.95 7.66 0.12
C ASP A 325 5.51 7.88 0.57
N THR A 326 4.56 7.14 0.01
CA THR A 326 3.13 7.18 0.40
C THR A 326 2.84 6.35 1.64
N HIS A 327 3.78 5.52 2.08
CA HIS A 327 3.61 4.63 3.21
C HIS A 327 3.99 5.30 4.53
N TRP A 328 3.44 4.80 5.61
CA TRP A 328 3.84 5.19 6.97
C TRP A 328 5.22 4.64 7.34
N SER A 329 5.81 5.22 8.40
CA SER A 329 7.12 4.84 8.90
C SER A 329 7.09 3.52 9.71
N PRO A 330 8.26 2.91 10.01
CA PRO A 330 8.34 1.73 10.88
C PRO A 330 7.73 1.97 12.27
N ALA A 331 7.93 3.15 12.86
CA ALA A 331 7.30 3.50 14.14
C ALA A 331 5.77 3.47 14.06
N SER A 332 5.21 4.00 12.98
CA SER A 332 3.77 3.94 12.72
C SER A 332 3.28 2.52 12.44
N SER A 333 4.07 1.72 11.71
CA SER A 333 3.83 0.29 11.50
C SER A 333 3.69 -0.45 12.85
N GLN A 334 4.55 -0.14 13.82
CA GLN A 334 4.48 -0.72 15.16
C GLN A 334 3.18 -0.35 15.89
N LEU A 335 2.75 0.91 15.78
CA LEU A 335 1.47 1.36 16.39
C LEU A 335 0.27 0.67 15.77
N ILE A 336 0.24 0.54 14.45
CA ILE A 336 -0.82 -0.18 13.74
C ILE A 336 -0.86 -1.66 14.17
N SER A 337 0.31 -2.29 14.23
CA SER A 337 0.45 -3.67 14.70
C SER A 337 -0.11 -3.86 16.11
N ALA A 338 0.21 -2.95 17.04
CA ALA A 338 -0.29 -3.00 18.40
C ALA A 338 -1.84 -2.94 18.47
N GLU A 339 -2.49 -2.16 17.61
CA GLU A 339 -3.95 -2.13 17.53
C GLU A 339 -4.55 -3.42 16.97
N ILE A 340 -3.88 -4.03 15.98
CA ILE A 340 -4.30 -5.33 15.43
C ILE A 340 -4.17 -6.40 16.51
N ILE A 341 -3.05 -6.43 17.27
CA ILE A 341 -2.80 -7.42 18.32
C ILE A 341 -3.89 -7.42 19.38
N LYS A 342 -4.43 -6.26 19.77
CA LYS A 342 -5.54 -6.15 20.73
C LYS A 342 -6.81 -6.86 20.27
N LYS A 343 -6.95 -7.11 18.96
CA LYS A 343 -8.12 -7.74 18.35
C LYS A 343 -7.90 -9.23 18.01
N LEU A 344 -6.69 -9.77 18.19
CA LEU A 344 -6.41 -11.19 17.95
C LEU A 344 -7.09 -12.08 19.00
N GLN A 345 -7.59 -13.24 18.54
CA GLN A 345 -8.18 -14.29 19.37
C GLN A 345 -7.23 -15.46 19.60
#